data_eba4421eeead28818bc8b0cfeeb64883
#
_entry.id   eba4421eeead28818bc8b0cfeeb64883
#
_cell.length_a   1.000
_cell.length_b   1.000
_cell.length_c   1.000
_cell.angle_alpha   90.00
_cell.angle_beta   90.00
_cell.angle_gamma   90.00
#
_symmetry.space_group_name_H-M   'P 1'
#
loop_
_entity.id
_entity.type
_entity.pdbx_description
1 polymer ?
#
loop_
_entity_poly.entity_id
_entity_poly.type
_entity_poly.pdbx_seq_one_letter_code
_entity_poly.pdbx_strand_id
1 'polypeptide(L)'
;MALKIVYKICCGIDVHKNFVVACIAKTDKQGITTYESHHFSTYTKGLKELLKWLLDRNCKDVCMESTGKYWIPVYNVLEKDCSIVLAHPKYVKAIRGKKTDKKDAKWIADLFKHDLVAGSFMPPADIRQLHDLMRYRFKLTCFKSSEKNRYQNCLTVSNIQLASVVSDTFGKSSQKILDKILENPDDASFDIESLIHGSMKDKLPKLELAIDGYITPEQAAKLKIIKEHFDNLESRKAELEELILALASPYQQEIAIILTAPGFKNTFSAISVISEIGTNMEAFPSAKHLCS
;
A
#
# COMPACT_ATOMS: atom_id res chain seq x y z
N MET A 1 -17.38 2.06 40.08
CA MET A 1 -17.58 0.72 39.48
C MET A 1 -16.24 0.04 39.34
N ALA A 2 -16.10 -1.21 39.79
CA ALA A 2 -14.88 -1.98 39.50
C ALA A 2 -14.87 -2.40 38.02
N LEU A 3 -13.72 -2.31 37.35
CA LEU A 3 -13.56 -2.74 35.98
C LEU A 3 -13.75 -4.26 35.91
N LYS A 4 -14.58 -4.72 34.97
CA LYS A 4 -14.80 -6.17 34.74
C LYS A 4 -13.57 -6.77 34.06
N ILE A 5 -13.11 -7.92 34.51
CA ILE A 5 -12.08 -8.72 33.85
C ILE A 5 -12.77 -9.56 32.76
N VAL A 6 -12.42 -9.29 31.51
CA VAL A 6 -12.96 -10.02 30.34
C VAL A 6 -12.02 -11.17 30.00
N TYR A 7 -10.71 -10.90 29.90
CA TYR A 7 -9.71 -11.91 29.60
C TYR A 7 -8.94 -12.29 30.86
N LYS A 8 -9.14 -13.53 31.35
CA LYS A 8 -8.45 -14.04 32.56
C LYS A 8 -6.96 -14.29 32.34
N ILE A 9 -6.58 -14.67 31.12
CA ILE A 9 -5.20 -14.83 30.68
C ILE A 9 -5.09 -14.11 29.35
N CYS A 10 -4.24 -13.10 29.26
CA CYS A 10 -4.00 -12.36 28.01
C CYS A 10 -2.57 -11.83 27.99
N CYS A 11 -2.12 -11.44 26.80
CA CYS A 11 -0.79 -10.87 26.59
C CYS A 11 -0.87 -9.51 25.93
N GLY A 12 -0.14 -8.56 26.46
CA GLY A 12 0.19 -7.28 25.79
C GLY A 12 1.57 -7.38 25.18
N ILE A 13 1.71 -6.94 23.93
CA ILE A 13 2.99 -6.94 23.21
C ILE A 13 3.31 -5.51 22.77
N ASP A 14 4.47 -5.02 23.20
CA ASP A 14 5.11 -3.81 22.70
C ASP A 14 6.12 -4.19 21.62
N VAL A 15 5.93 -3.64 20.41
CA VAL A 15 6.65 -4.05 19.21
C VAL A 15 7.70 -3.01 18.79
N HIS A 16 8.96 -3.44 18.73
CA HIS A 16 10.07 -2.66 18.20
C HIS A 16 10.66 -3.29 16.93
N LYS A 17 11.55 -2.57 16.27
CA LYS A 17 12.23 -3.05 15.06
C LYS A 17 13.01 -4.36 15.27
N ASN A 18 13.76 -4.46 16.36
CA ASN A 18 14.72 -5.54 16.57
C ASN A 18 14.27 -6.55 17.65
N PHE A 19 13.28 -6.21 18.45
CA PHE A 19 12.77 -7.05 19.53
C PHE A 19 11.30 -6.73 19.80
N VAL A 20 10.65 -7.61 20.54
CA VAL A 20 9.33 -7.39 21.12
C VAL A 20 9.40 -7.65 22.61
N VAL A 21 8.62 -6.91 23.38
CA VAL A 21 8.41 -7.17 24.81
C VAL A 21 6.98 -7.67 24.98
N ALA A 22 6.84 -8.89 25.47
CA ALA A 22 5.55 -9.49 25.74
C ALA A 22 5.31 -9.58 27.26
N CYS A 23 4.11 -9.24 27.70
CA CYS A 23 3.70 -9.34 29.09
C CYS A 23 2.39 -10.11 29.20
N ILE A 24 2.44 -11.30 29.80
CA ILE A 24 1.23 -12.07 30.12
C ILE A 24 0.66 -11.57 31.46
N ALA A 25 -0.61 -11.21 31.44
CA ALA A 25 -1.43 -10.97 32.63
C ALA A 25 -2.30 -12.19 32.89
N LYS A 26 -2.17 -12.79 34.08
CA LYS A 26 -2.96 -13.94 34.52
C LYS A 26 -3.71 -13.58 35.79
N THR A 27 -5.04 -13.62 35.74
CA THR A 27 -5.93 -13.33 36.90
C THR A 27 -6.52 -14.60 37.45
N ASP A 28 -6.36 -14.78 38.76
CA ASP A 28 -6.88 -15.93 39.50
C ASP A 28 -8.39 -15.80 39.81
N LYS A 29 -8.93 -16.79 40.53
CA LYS A 29 -10.36 -16.81 40.93
C LYS A 29 -10.67 -15.72 41.96
N GLN A 30 -9.68 -15.21 42.67
CA GLN A 30 -9.79 -14.16 43.69
C GLN A 30 -9.71 -12.75 43.06
N GLY A 31 -9.43 -12.65 41.75
CA GLY A 31 -9.28 -11.39 41.06
C GLY A 31 -7.85 -10.80 41.15
N ILE A 32 -6.88 -11.55 41.70
CA ILE A 32 -5.48 -11.10 41.77
C ILE A 32 -4.79 -11.39 40.47
N THR A 33 -4.18 -10.34 39.87
CA THR A 33 -3.47 -10.46 38.59
C THR A 33 -1.96 -10.53 38.81
N THR A 34 -1.34 -11.57 38.27
CA THR A 34 0.12 -11.73 38.17
C THR A 34 0.60 -11.42 36.76
N TYR A 35 1.84 -10.94 36.65
CA TYR A 35 2.44 -10.51 35.39
C TYR A 35 3.77 -11.21 35.17
N GLU A 36 3.94 -11.74 33.95
CA GLU A 36 5.21 -12.32 33.51
C GLU A 36 5.63 -11.65 32.21
N SER A 37 6.80 -11.00 32.18
CA SER A 37 7.30 -10.29 31.01
C SER A 37 8.56 -10.94 30.45
N HIS A 38 8.65 -11.03 29.12
CA HIS A 38 9.80 -11.60 28.42
C HIS A 38 10.15 -10.78 27.19
N HIS A 39 11.45 -10.81 26.82
CA HIS A 39 11.96 -10.19 25.58
C HIS A 39 12.24 -11.25 24.54
N PHE A 40 11.81 -11.00 23.29
CA PHE A 40 12.09 -11.87 22.17
C PHE A 40 12.66 -11.04 21.01
N SER A 41 13.58 -11.62 20.23
CA SER A 41 14.04 -10.98 19.01
C SER A 41 12.97 -11.04 17.92
N THR A 42 12.98 -10.08 16.99
CA THR A 42 12.09 -10.08 15.83
C THR A 42 12.53 -11.00 14.70
N TYR A 43 13.65 -11.72 14.88
CA TYR A 43 13.99 -12.82 13.97
C TYR A 43 12.96 -13.95 14.06
N THR A 44 12.74 -14.67 12.95
CA THR A 44 11.74 -15.75 12.90
C THR A 44 11.86 -16.76 14.02
N LYS A 45 13.10 -17.09 14.44
CA LYS A 45 13.35 -17.99 15.57
C LYS A 45 12.79 -17.41 16.87
N GLY A 46 13.08 -16.13 17.17
CA GLY A 46 12.58 -15.47 18.37
C GLY A 46 11.06 -15.32 18.39
N LEU A 47 10.44 -15.05 17.23
CA LEU A 47 8.98 -14.99 17.12
C LEU A 47 8.32 -16.37 17.32
N LYS A 48 8.94 -17.45 16.86
CA LYS A 48 8.51 -18.82 17.16
C LYS A 48 8.69 -19.18 18.65
N GLU A 49 9.73 -18.67 19.29
CA GLU A 49 9.94 -18.80 20.73
C GLU A 49 8.84 -18.03 21.52
N LEU A 50 8.47 -16.85 21.07
CA LEU A 50 7.34 -16.09 21.61
C LEU A 50 6.04 -16.89 21.49
N LEU A 51 5.72 -17.44 20.33
CA LEU A 51 4.51 -18.26 20.13
C LEU A 51 4.52 -19.46 21.09
N LYS A 52 5.63 -20.19 21.15
CA LYS A 52 5.76 -21.32 22.09
C LYS A 52 5.56 -20.89 23.54
N TRP A 53 6.17 -19.78 23.96
CA TRP A 53 6.05 -19.23 25.30
C TRP A 53 4.61 -18.89 25.68
N LEU A 54 3.84 -18.35 24.72
CA LEU A 54 2.39 -18.06 24.89
C LEU A 54 1.57 -19.35 25.04
N LEU A 55 1.80 -20.33 24.14
CA LEU A 55 1.06 -21.60 24.14
C LEU A 55 1.35 -22.45 25.40
N ASP A 56 2.59 -22.51 25.86
CA ASP A 56 2.99 -23.20 27.10
C ASP A 56 2.28 -22.63 28.34
N ARG A 57 1.77 -21.37 28.24
CA ARG A 57 1.04 -20.68 29.33
C ARG A 57 -0.48 -20.59 29.09
N ASN A 58 -0.96 -21.30 28.05
CA ASN A 58 -2.36 -21.25 27.63
C ASN A 58 -2.86 -19.81 27.35
N CYS A 59 -1.96 -18.91 26.90
CA CYS A 59 -2.29 -17.54 26.57
C CYS A 59 -2.50 -17.41 25.05
N LYS A 60 -3.77 -17.40 24.64
CA LYS A 60 -4.15 -17.27 23.22
C LYS A 60 -4.67 -15.88 22.85
N ASP A 61 -5.09 -15.10 23.84
CA ASP A 61 -5.61 -13.76 23.63
C ASP A 61 -4.45 -12.75 23.72
N VAL A 62 -4.15 -12.06 22.61
CA VAL A 62 -3.00 -11.19 22.46
C VAL A 62 -3.43 -9.82 21.96
N CYS A 63 -2.91 -8.79 22.58
CA CYS A 63 -3.05 -7.41 22.09
C CYS A 63 -1.67 -6.85 21.76
N MET A 64 -1.51 -6.24 20.58
CA MET A 64 -0.28 -5.56 20.20
C MET A 64 -0.55 -4.20 19.58
N GLU A 65 0.42 -3.28 19.73
CA GLU A 65 0.34 -1.95 19.13
C GLU A 65 0.77 -1.98 17.66
N SER A 66 0.03 -1.27 16.79
CA SER A 66 0.28 -1.18 15.34
C SER A 66 1.35 -0.14 14.98
N THR A 67 2.54 -0.21 15.60
CA THR A 67 3.63 0.73 15.32
C THR A 67 4.30 0.44 13.98
N GLY A 68 4.13 1.32 13.01
CA GLY A 68 4.72 1.20 11.67
C GLY A 68 4.37 -0.11 10.97
N LYS A 69 5.37 -0.80 10.40
CA LYS A 69 5.21 -2.14 9.78
C LYS A 69 5.80 -3.28 10.63
N TYR A 70 6.38 -2.98 11.79
CA TYR A 70 7.10 -3.97 12.60
C TYR A 70 6.20 -5.01 13.25
N TRP A 71 4.92 -4.71 13.44
CA TRP A 71 3.92 -5.64 13.97
C TRP A 71 3.57 -6.76 12.98
N ILE A 72 3.72 -6.54 11.66
CA ILE A 72 3.28 -7.49 10.63
C ILE A 72 3.96 -8.87 10.76
N PRO A 73 5.29 -8.98 10.89
CA PRO A 73 5.93 -10.29 11.09
C PRO A 73 5.49 -10.99 12.38
N VAL A 74 5.25 -10.24 13.45
CA VAL A 74 4.76 -10.78 14.73
C VAL A 74 3.35 -11.34 14.55
N TYR A 75 2.47 -10.55 13.93
CA TYR A 75 1.10 -10.94 13.62
C TYR A 75 1.05 -12.22 12.79
N ASN A 76 1.79 -12.28 11.69
CA ASN A 76 1.81 -13.43 10.77
C ASN A 76 2.29 -14.74 11.43
N VAL A 77 3.14 -14.66 12.47
CA VAL A 77 3.58 -15.85 13.23
C VAL A 77 2.52 -16.29 14.23
N LEU A 78 1.79 -15.35 14.84
CA LEU A 78 0.86 -15.64 15.92
C LEU A 78 -0.56 -15.93 15.44
N GLU A 79 -1.00 -15.40 14.30
CA GLU A 79 -2.42 -15.38 13.86
C GLU A 79 -3.06 -16.76 13.68
N LYS A 80 -2.27 -17.83 13.50
CA LYS A 80 -2.79 -19.18 13.33
C LYS A 80 -3.23 -19.84 14.64
N ASP A 81 -2.61 -19.43 15.74
CA ASP A 81 -2.75 -20.10 17.04
C ASP A 81 -3.31 -19.17 18.13
N CYS A 82 -3.30 -17.86 17.90
CA CYS A 82 -3.71 -16.82 18.82
C CYS A 82 -4.82 -15.93 18.23
N SER A 83 -5.71 -15.49 19.11
CA SER A 83 -6.66 -14.40 18.83
C SER A 83 -5.96 -13.08 19.07
N ILE A 84 -5.77 -12.28 18.01
CA ILE A 84 -4.95 -11.07 18.07
C ILE A 84 -5.81 -9.83 17.88
N VAL A 85 -5.73 -8.93 18.84
CA VAL A 85 -6.25 -7.57 18.73
C VAL A 85 -5.11 -6.62 18.41
N LEU A 86 -5.16 -6.00 17.22
CA LEU A 86 -4.22 -4.97 16.83
C LEU A 86 -4.77 -3.60 17.27
N ALA A 87 -4.07 -2.96 18.21
CA ALA A 87 -4.46 -1.68 18.78
C ALA A 87 -3.83 -0.51 18.05
N HIS A 88 -4.63 0.51 17.76
CA HIS A 88 -4.07 1.75 17.26
C HIS A 88 -3.31 2.49 18.39
N PRO A 89 -2.10 3.03 18.15
CA PRO A 89 -1.26 3.69 19.17
C PRO A 89 -1.97 4.77 19.98
N LYS A 90 -2.92 5.47 19.40
CA LYS A 90 -3.72 6.50 20.06
C LYS A 90 -4.50 5.98 21.27
N TYR A 91 -4.97 4.72 21.22
CA TYR A 91 -5.83 4.13 22.25
C TYR A 91 -5.05 3.42 23.35
N VAL A 92 -3.78 3.03 23.08
CA VAL A 92 -2.93 2.37 24.09
C VAL A 92 -1.86 3.29 24.68
N LYS A 93 -1.86 4.58 24.32
CA LYS A 93 -0.88 5.54 24.80
C LYS A 93 -0.92 5.65 26.33
N ALA A 94 0.19 5.28 26.98
CA ALA A 94 0.31 5.35 28.43
C ALA A 94 0.18 6.78 28.98
N ILE A 95 -0.46 6.90 30.13
CA ILE A 95 -0.55 8.14 30.92
C ILE A 95 0.86 8.52 31.42
N ARG A 96 1.15 9.80 31.59
CA ARG A 96 2.45 10.40 31.95
C ARG A 96 3.21 9.58 33.00
N GLY A 97 4.47 9.25 32.73
CA GLY A 97 5.36 8.57 33.65
C GLY A 97 6.68 8.17 32.99
N LYS A 98 7.61 7.61 33.76
CA LYS A 98 8.91 7.09 33.25
C LYS A 98 8.63 5.83 32.42
N LYS A 99 8.66 5.95 31.09
CA LYS A 99 8.41 4.86 30.14
C LYS A 99 9.54 3.83 30.18
N THR A 100 9.16 2.57 30.14
CA THR A 100 10.04 1.42 29.80
C THR A 100 9.21 0.41 29.03
N ASP A 101 9.81 -0.27 28.09
CA ASP A 101 9.13 -1.24 27.21
C ASP A 101 8.36 -2.32 28.00
N LYS A 102 8.90 -2.77 29.15
CA LYS A 102 8.19 -3.67 30.09
C LYS A 102 6.93 -3.08 30.66
N LYS A 103 6.94 -1.77 30.99
CA LYS A 103 5.76 -1.06 31.49
C LYS A 103 4.74 -0.85 30.40
N ASP A 104 5.19 -0.61 29.15
CA ASP A 104 4.32 -0.39 28.01
C ASP A 104 3.62 -1.71 27.62
N ALA A 105 4.33 -2.85 27.54
CA ALA A 105 3.74 -4.17 27.33
C ALA A 105 2.75 -4.57 28.44
N LYS A 106 3.11 -4.31 29.72
CA LYS A 106 2.21 -4.54 30.85
C LYS A 106 0.98 -3.67 30.77
N TRP A 107 1.11 -2.41 30.40
CA TRP A 107 -0.01 -1.49 30.25
C TRP A 107 -0.99 -1.93 29.16
N ILE A 108 -0.46 -2.39 28.02
CA ILE A 108 -1.28 -2.97 26.94
C ILE A 108 -2.05 -4.19 27.46
N ALA A 109 -1.39 -5.08 28.20
CA ALA A 109 -2.05 -6.25 28.81
C ALA A 109 -3.16 -5.84 29.81
N ASP A 110 -2.92 -4.79 30.61
CA ASP A 110 -3.89 -4.29 31.59
C ASP A 110 -5.13 -3.70 30.93
N LEU A 111 -4.96 -2.90 29.87
CA LEU A 111 -6.07 -2.36 29.11
C LEU A 111 -6.86 -3.48 28.43
N PHE A 112 -6.16 -4.41 27.80
CA PHE A 112 -6.75 -5.52 27.07
C PHE A 112 -7.52 -6.48 27.99
N LYS A 113 -6.98 -6.79 29.16
CA LYS A 113 -7.66 -7.61 30.19
C LYS A 113 -9.07 -7.13 30.51
N HIS A 114 -9.30 -5.84 30.43
CA HIS A 114 -10.59 -5.21 30.72
C HIS A 114 -11.42 -4.88 29.47
N ASP A 115 -10.97 -5.30 28.28
CA ASP A 115 -11.60 -5.00 26.99
C ASP A 115 -11.74 -3.47 26.72
N LEU A 116 -10.72 -2.73 27.13
CA LEU A 116 -10.65 -1.26 26.94
C LEU A 116 -9.92 -0.86 25.65
N VAL A 117 -9.54 -1.80 24.84
CA VAL A 117 -8.80 -1.58 23.59
C VAL A 117 -9.72 -1.83 22.41
N ALA A 118 -10.00 -0.78 21.64
CA ALA A 118 -10.65 -0.93 20.34
C ALA A 118 -9.67 -1.55 19.33
N GLY A 119 -10.00 -2.73 18.84
CA GLY A 119 -9.21 -3.40 17.80
C GLY A 119 -9.38 -2.76 16.43
N SER A 120 -8.30 -2.69 15.67
CA SER A 120 -8.35 -2.36 14.24
C SER A 120 -8.90 -3.55 13.45
N PHE A 121 -9.68 -3.27 12.41
CA PHE A 121 -10.10 -4.31 11.48
C PHE A 121 -8.88 -4.94 10.78
N MET A 122 -8.81 -6.26 10.79
CA MET A 122 -7.74 -7.02 10.15
C MET A 122 -8.32 -8.00 9.14
N PRO A 123 -8.15 -7.72 7.84
CA PRO A 123 -8.60 -8.64 6.80
C PRO A 123 -7.74 -9.93 6.77
N PRO A 124 -8.26 -11.01 6.16
CA PRO A 124 -7.50 -12.23 5.91
C PRO A 124 -6.16 -12.02 5.23
N ALA A 125 -5.24 -12.99 5.34
CA ALA A 125 -3.86 -12.86 4.87
C ALA A 125 -3.76 -12.57 3.36
N ASP A 126 -4.58 -13.20 2.55
CA ASP A 126 -4.64 -12.99 1.10
C ASP A 126 -5.14 -11.59 0.71
N ILE A 127 -6.13 -11.07 1.43
CA ILE A 127 -6.59 -9.68 1.28
C ILE A 127 -5.48 -8.69 1.68
N ARG A 128 -4.72 -8.97 2.76
CA ARG A 128 -3.57 -8.12 3.14
C ARG A 128 -2.48 -8.13 2.08
N GLN A 129 -2.21 -9.29 1.46
CA GLN A 129 -1.28 -9.37 0.33
C GLN A 129 -1.79 -8.60 -0.88
N LEU A 130 -3.07 -8.74 -1.22
CA LEU A 130 -3.71 -7.99 -2.29
C LEU A 130 -3.62 -6.48 -2.07
N HIS A 131 -3.86 -6.03 -0.83
CA HIS A 131 -3.72 -4.63 -0.42
C HIS A 131 -2.28 -4.10 -0.64
N ASP A 132 -1.24 -4.85 -0.26
CA ASP A 132 0.15 -4.43 -0.45
C ASP A 132 0.49 -4.29 -1.94
N LEU A 133 0.08 -5.25 -2.77
CA LEU A 133 0.28 -5.21 -4.22
C LEU A 133 -0.50 -4.05 -4.88
N MET A 134 -1.74 -3.80 -4.47
CA MET A 134 -2.54 -2.68 -5.01
C MET A 134 -1.94 -1.33 -4.63
N ARG A 135 -1.41 -1.18 -3.43
CA ARG A 135 -0.68 0.04 -3.03
C ARG A 135 0.61 0.22 -3.83
N TYR A 136 1.32 -0.85 -4.13
CA TYR A 136 2.51 -0.76 -4.98
C TYR A 136 2.14 -0.41 -6.43
N ARG A 137 1.06 -0.99 -6.98
CA ARG A 137 0.50 -0.61 -8.28
C ARG A 137 0.18 0.89 -8.37
N PHE A 138 -0.42 1.45 -7.32
CA PHE A 138 -0.67 2.89 -7.22
C PHE A 138 0.63 3.70 -7.25
N LYS A 139 1.68 3.26 -6.53
CA LYS A 139 3.00 3.92 -6.58
C LYS A 139 3.63 3.91 -7.97
N LEU A 140 3.56 2.78 -8.68
CA LEU A 140 4.03 2.71 -10.08
C LEU A 140 3.27 3.67 -10.98
N THR A 141 1.96 3.83 -10.78
CA THR A 141 1.16 4.81 -11.51
C THR A 141 1.59 6.26 -11.21
N CYS A 142 1.90 6.58 -9.96
CA CYS A 142 2.45 7.89 -9.58
C CYS A 142 3.82 8.14 -10.21
N PHE A 143 4.71 7.14 -10.24
CA PHE A 143 6.03 7.26 -10.88
C PHE A 143 5.89 7.49 -12.39
N LYS A 144 5.00 6.76 -13.08
CA LYS A 144 4.70 7.01 -14.50
C LYS A 144 4.24 8.44 -14.75
N SER A 145 3.34 8.96 -13.92
CA SER A 145 2.87 10.34 -14.03
C SER A 145 4.00 11.35 -13.81
N SER A 146 4.91 11.07 -12.87
CA SER A 146 6.10 11.89 -12.64
C SER A 146 7.04 11.91 -13.84
N GLU A 147 7.25 10.76 -14.50
CA GLU A 147 8.08 10.69 -15.72
C GLU A 147 7.41 11.41 -16.90
N LYS A 148 6.08 11.29 -17.06
CA LYS A 148 5.34 12.09 -18.07
C LYS A 148 5.56 13.59 -17.87
N ASN A 149 5.50 14.08 -16.65
CA ASN A 149 5.73 15.48 -16.34
C ASN A 149 7.19 15.91 -16.62
N ARG A 150 8.17 15.06 -16.28
CA ARG A 150 9.59 15.34 -16.59
C ARG A 150 9.85 15.40 -18.08
N TYR A 151 9.27 14.47 -18.84
CA TYR A 151 9.34 14.44 -20.28
C TYR A 151 8.77 15.72 -20.87
N GLN A 152 7.56 16.11 -20.46
CA GLN A 152 6.90 17.33 -20.89
C GLN A 152 7.72 18.60 -20.56
N ASN A 153 8.31 18.66 -19.36
CA ASN A 153 9.18 19.77 -18.97
C ASN A 153 10.43 19.88 -19.87
N CYS A 154 11.02 18.74 -20.25
CA CYS A 154 12.13 18.73 -21.21
C CYS A 154 11.72 19.30 -22.58
N LEU A 155 10.55 18.89 -23.09
CA LEU A 155 10.02 19.41 -24.35
C LEU A 155 9.77 20.93 -24.26
N THR A 156 9.19 21.38 -23.15
CA THR A 156 8.93 22.81 -22.92
C THR A 156 10.19 23.65 -22.89
N VAL A 157 11.25 23.17 -22.23
CA VAL A 157 12.55 23.85 -22.18
C VAL A 157 13.19 23.93 -23.57
N SER A 158 12.92 22.95 -24.43
CA SER A 158 13.39 22.90 -25.83
C SER A 158 12.46 23.64 -26.81
N ASN A 159 11.46 24.37 -26.31
CA ASN A 159 10.38 25.02 -27.07
C ASN A 159 9.58 24.07 -27.99
N ILE A 160 9.51 22.79 -27.66
CA ILE A 160 8.65 21.81 -28.33
C ILE A 160 7.28 21.83 -27.66
N GLN A 161 6.28 22.38 -28.33
CA GLN A 161 4.95 22.66 -27.77
C GLN A 161 3.89 21.64 -28.17
N LEU A 162 4.25 20.37 -28.37
CA LEU A 162 3.31 19.32 -28.79
C LEU A 162 2.08 19.20 -27.90
N ALA A 163 2.21 19.38 -26.59
CA ALA A 163 1.10 19.32 -25.65
C ALA A 163 0.03 20.39 -25.87
N SER A 164 0.34 21.48 -26.59
CA SER A 164 -0.66 22.50 -26.97
C SER A 164 -1.57 22.06 -28.13
N VAL A 165 -1.14 21.05 -28.89
CA VAL A 165 -1.82 20.59 -30.11
C VAL A 165 -2.45 19.21 -29.90
N VAL A 166 -1.79 18.33 -29.15
CA VAL A 166 -2.23 16.95 -28.91
C VAL A 166 -2.69 16.76 -27.47
N SER A 167 -3.64 15.88 -27.27
CA SER A 167 -4.17 15.56 -25.93
C SER A 167 -3.22 14.67 -25.11
N ASP A 168 -2.39 13.85 -25.77
CA ASP A 168 -1.40 12.99 -25.12
C ASP A 168 -0.09 12.95 -25.92
N THR A 169 0.97 13.47 -25.33
CA THR A 169 2.32 13.44 -25.92
C THR A 169 2.95 12.05 -25.93
N PHE A 170 2.38 11.10 -25.17
CA PHE A 170 2.75 9.67 -25.19
C PHE A 170 1.89 8.84 -26.15
N GLY A 171 0.97 9.46 -26.87
CA GLY A 171 0.21 8.82 -27.94
C GLY A 171 1.11 8.37 -29.11
N LYS A 172 0.68 7.33 -29.84
CA LYS A 172 1.48 6.69 -30.91
C LYS A 172 2.04 7.68 -31.95
N SER A 173 1.21 8.61 -32.46
CA SER A 173 1.67 9.58 -33.45
C SER A 173 2.63 10.62 -32.85
N SER A 174 2.33 11.12 -31.64
CA SER A 174 3.20 12.05 -30.93
C SER A 174 4.59 11.45 -30.67
N GLN A 175 4.64 10.19 -30.25
CA GLN A 175 5.91 9.50 -30.00
C GLN A 175 6.70 9.29 -31.30
N LYS A 176 6.05 8.93 -32.41
CA LYS A 176 6.74 8.83 -33.71
C LYS A 176 7.38 10.15 -34.14
N ILE A 177 6.67 11.28 -33.93
CA ILE A 177 7.20 12.62 -34.22
C ILE A 177 8.41 12.90 -33.33
N LEU A 178 8.29 12.65 -32.02
CA LEU A 178 9.38 12.89 -31.06
C LEU A 178 10.58 11.96 -31.30
N ASP A 179 10.36 10.70 -31.65
CA ASP A 179 11.44 9.78 -32.02
C ASP A 179 12.21 10.29 -33.24
N LYS A 180 11.52 10.86 -34.25
CA LYS A 180 12.18 11.49 -35.42
C LYS A 180 12.99 12.70 -35.04
N ILE A 181 12.47 13.57 -34.20
CA ILE A 181 13.24 14.76 -33.68
C ILE A 181 14.46 14.29 -32.89
N LEU A 182 14.36 13.22 -32.10
CA LEU A 182 15.48 12.69 -31.31
C LEU A 182 16.50 11.89 -32.13
N GLU A 183 16.14 11.42 -33.34
CA GLU A 183 17.09 10.82 -34.29
C GLU A 183 18.02 11.91 -34.90
N ASN A 184 17.48 13.08 -35.26
CA ASN A 184 18.20 14.19 -35.81
C ASN A 184 17.80 15.50 -35.14
N PRO A 185 18.36 15.84 -33.97
CA PRO A 185 17.99 17.04 -33.22
C PRO A 185 18.24 18.38 -33.95
N ASP A 186 19.21 18.38 -34.87
CA ASP A 186 19.60 19.56 -35.64
C ASP A 186 18.82 19.73 -36.96
N ASP A 187 18.04 18.75 -37.37
CA ASP A 187 17.25 18.76 -38.60
C ASP A 187 15.83 18.23 -38.39
N ALA A 188 14.90 19.15 -38.21
CA ALA A 188 13.47 18.85 -38.08
C ALA A 188 12.72 18.73 -39.43
N SER A 189 13.46 18.69 -40.57
CA SER A 189 12.89 18.58 -41.90
C SER A 189 12.48 17.16 -42.28
N PHE A 190 11.49 16.58 -41.59
CA PHE A 190 10.89 15.29 -41.93
C PHE A 190 9.39 15.44 -42.22
N ASP A 191 8.87 14.53 -43.03
CA ASP A 191 7.43 14.49 -43.38
C ASP A 191 6.58 14.07 -42.18
N ILE A 192 6.01 15.04 -41.46
CA ILE A 192 5.10 14.84 -40.32
C ILE A 192 3.82 14.15 -40.78
N GLU A 193 3.32 14.43 -41.98
CA GLU A 193 2.06 13.88 -42.48
C GLU A 193 2.08 12.36 -42.51
N SER A 194 3.22 11.75 -42.86
CA SER A 194 3.41 10.32 -42.88
C SER A 194 3.33 9.65 -41.49
N LEU A 195 3.58 10.40 -40.42
CA LEU A 195 3.63 9.91 -39.03
C LEU A 195 2.31 10.02 -38.29
N ILE A 196 1.35 10.79 -38.82
CA ILE A 196 0.09 11.10 -38.17
C ILE A 196 -1.10 10.41 -38.84
N HIS A 197 -2.15 10.15 -38.06
CA HIS A 197 -3.35 9.48 -38.53
C HIS A 197 -4.63 10.19 -38.04
N GLY A 198 -5.72 10.01 -38.80
CA GLY A 198 -7.07 10.44 -38.43
C GLY A 198 -7.16 11.93 -38.12
N SER A 199 -7.75 12.30 -37.01
CA SER A 199 -8.00 13.68 -36.58
C SER A 199 -6.75 14.54 -36.35
N MET A 200 -5.55 13.97 -36.38
CA MET A 200 -4.32 14.74 -36.32
C MET A 200 -3.95 15.39 -37.66
N LYS A 201 -4.46 14.88 -38.80
CA LYS A 201 -4.17 15.47 -40.12
C LYS A 201 -4.67 16.90 -40.23
N ASP A 202 -5.83 17.21 -39.67
CA ASP A 202 -6.40 18.56 -39.65
C ASP A 202 -5.56 19.55 -38.80
N LYS A 203 -4.64 19.03 -38.00
CA LYS A 203 -3.76 19.81 -37.11
C LYS A 203 -2.35 19.97 -37.66
N LEU A 204 -2.05 19.46 -38.89
CA LEU A 204 -0.71 19.45 -39.46
C LEU A 204 0.00 20.81 -39.37
N PRO A 205 -0.61 21.95 -39.79
CA PRO A 205 0.07 23.26 -39.73
C PRO A 205 0.43 23.67 -38.28
N LYS A 206 -0.36 23.27 -37.32
CA LYS A 206 -0.08 23.53 -35.88
C LYS A 206 1.00 22.61 -35.35
N LEU A 207 1.06 21.37 -35.83
CA LEU A 207 2.09 20.40 -35.44
C LEU A 207 3.45 20.84 -35.93
N GLU A 208 3.57 21.35 -37.19
CA GLU A 208 4.77 21.89 -37.74
C GLU A 208 5.30 23.07 -36.89
N LEU A 209 4.45 24.01 -36.50
CA LEU A 209 4.81 25.09 -35.59
C LEU A 209 5.19 24.60 -34.19
N ALA A 210 4.52 23.55 -33.69
CA ALA A 210 4.72 23.03 -32.33
C ALA A 210 6.04 22.27 -32.17
N ILE A 211 6.65 21.80 -33.27
CA ILE A 211 7.95 21.11 -33.25
C ILE A 211 9.13 22.01 -33.64
N ASP A 212 8.85 23.23 -34.06
CA ASP A 212 9.87 24.23 -34.39
C ASP A 212 10.53 24.76 -33.11
N GLY A 213 11.37 23.90 -32.53
CA GLY A 213 12.11 24.13 -31.30
C GLY A 213 13.55 23.64 -31.43
N TYR A 214 14.33 23.79 -30.36
CA TYR A 214 15.73 23.40 -30.34
C TYR A 214 15.99 22.42 -29.17
N ILE A 215 16.35 21.18 -29.50
CA ILE A 215 16.74 20.18 -28.52
C ILE A 215 18.25 20.02 -28.51
N THR A 216 18.91 20.38 -27.39
CA THR A 216 20.37 20.13 -27.27
C THR A 216 20.63 18.63 -27.13
N PRO A 217 21.87 18.18 -27.47
CA PRO A 217 22.24 16.76 -27.31
C PRO A 217 22.00 16.22 -25.91
N GLU A 218 22.23 17.04 -24.86
CA GLU A 218 21.98 16.66 -23.47
C GLU A 218 20.48 16.50 -23.18
N GLN A 219 19.65 17.38 -23.73
CA GLN A 219 18.19 17.25 -23.59
C GLN A 219 17.67 16.04 -24.35
N ALA A 220 18.20 15.76 -25.53
CA ALA A 220 17.84 14.55 -26.30
C ALA A 220 18.22 13.27 -25.54
N ALA A 221 19.43 13.21 -24.97
CA ALA A 221 19.87 12.10 -24.13
C ALA A 221 18.96 11.92 -22.90
N LYS A 222 18.62 13.03 -22.22
CA LYS A 222 17.73 13.02 -21.07
C LYS A 222 16.33 12.53 -21.43
N LEU A 223 15.76 12.97 -22.56
CA LEU A 223 14.44 12.52 -23.03
C LEU A 223 14.43 11.01 -23.30
N LYS A 224 15.50 10.46 -23.91
CA LYS A 224 15.65 9.01 -24.13
C LYS A 224 15.65 8.24 -22.80
N ILE A 225 16.43 8.69 -21.81
CA ILE A 225 16.49 8.07 -20.48
C ILE A 225 15.11 8.09 -19.79
N ILE A 226 14.41 9.23 -19.84
CA ILE A 226 13.07 9.35 -19.24
C ILE A 226 12.07 8.41 -19.93
N LYS A 227 12.14 8.31 -21.26
CA LYS A 227 11.27 7.42 -22.04
C LYS A 227 11.52 5.95 -21.71
N GLU A 228 12.76 5.51 -21.69
CA GLU A 228 13.16 4.15 -21.31
C GLU A 228 12.69 3.80 -19.88
N HIS A 229 12.84 4.73 -18.95
CA HIS A 229 12.35 4.54 -17.58
C HIS A 229 10.82 4.45 -17.53
N PHE A 230 10.11 5.29 -18.28
CA PHE A 230 8.66 5.22 -18.40
C PHE A 230 8.19 3.88 -18.97
N ASP A 231 8.80 3.42 -20.06
CA ASP A 231 8.46 2.13 -20.71
C ASP A 231 8.75 0.95 -19.76
N ASN A 232 9.84 1.03 -18.99
CA ASN A 232 10.15 0.04 -17.95
C ASN A 232 9.08 0.02 -16.84
N LEU A 233 8.69 1.20 -16.34
CA LEU A 233 7.62 1.29 -15.34
C LEU A 233 6.29 0.73 -15.86
N GLU A 234 5.99 0.89 -17.13
CA GLU A 234 4.79 0.33 -17.77
C GLU A 234 4.83 -1.19 -17.81
N SER A 235 5.96 -1.78 -18.23
CA SER A 235 6.18 -3.22 -18.22
C SER A 235 6.08 -3.81 -16.82
N ARG A 236 6.76 -3.21 -15.83
CA ARG A 236 6.72 -3.69 -14.43
C ARG A 236 5.33 -3.58 -13.83
N LYS A 237 4.60 -2.54 -14.20
CA LYS A 237 3.21 -2.40 -13.76
C LYS A 237 2.32 -3.49 -14.36
N ALA A 238 2.51 -3.86 -15.61
CA ALA A 238 1.76 -4.95 -16.25
C ALA A 238 2.04 -6.30 -15.57
N GLU A 239 3.32 -6.62 -15.32
CA GLU A 239 3.70 -7.83 -14.56
C GLU A 239 3.05 -7.88 -13.17
N LEU A 240 3.01 -6.74 -12.46
CA LEU A 240 2.35 -6.64 -11.16
C LEU A 240 0.83 -6.82 -11.28
N GLU A 241 0.21 -6.30 -12.33
CA GLU A 241 -1.22 -6.44 -12.61
C GLU A 241 -1.62 -7.90 -12.85
N GLU A 242 -0.78 -8.70 -13.50
CA GLU A 242 -0.98 -10.14 -13.65
C GLU A 242 -0.96 -10.87 -12.30
N LEU A 243 -0.01 -10.54 -11.42
CA LEU A 243 0.05 -11.09 -10.06
C LEU A 243 -1.19 -10.73 -9.23
N ILE A 244 -1.65 -9.48 -9.34
CA ILE A 244 -2.87 -9.01 -8.67
C ILE A 244 -4.09 -9.79 -9.16
N LEU A 245 -4.24 -9.97 -10.47
CA LEU A 245 -5.36 -10.71 -11.06
C LEU A 245 -5.35 -12.18 -10.63
N ALA A 246 -4.18 -12.82 -10.58
CA ALA A 246 -4.03 -14.19 -10.11
C ALA A 246 -4.44 -14.32 -8.63
N LEU A 247 -3.99 -13.40 -7.76
CA LEU A 247 -4.34 -13.40 -6.34
C LEU A 247 -5.81 -13.06 -6.10
N ALA A 248 -6.41 -12.22 -6.95
CA ALA A 248 -7.83 -11.85 -6.87
C ALA A 248 -8.76 -12.89 -7.51
N SER A 249 -8.25 -13.98 -8.10
CA SER A 249 -9.07 -14.99 -8.77
C SER A 249 -10.17 -15.63 -7.89
N PRO A 250 -9.98 -15.84 -6.57
CA PRO A 250 -11.06 -16.36 -5.72
C PRO A 250 -12.25 -15.41 -5.55
N TYR A 251 -12.08 -14.12 -5.83
CA TYR A 251 -13.05 -13.02 -5.57
C TYR A 251 -13.79 -12.55 -6.82
N GLN A 252 -13.91 -13.39 -7.87
CA GLN A 252 -14.53 -13.00 -9.15
C GLN A 252 -16.01 -12.60 -9.01
N GLN A 253 -16.74 -13.24 -8.09
CA GLN A 253 -18.14 -12.93 -7.85
C GLN A 253 -18.30 -11.55 -7.22
N GLU A 254 -17.51 -11.24 -6.20
CA GLU A 254 -17.52 -9.94 -5.52
C GLU A 254 -17.05 -8.82 -6.45
N ILE A 255 -16.03 -9.09 -7.27
CA ILE A 255 -15.57 -8.16 -8.30
C ILE A 255 -16.72 -7.86 -9.28
N ALA A 256 -17.44 -8.88 -9.77
CA ALA A 256 -18.56 -8.70 -10.67
C ALA A 256 -19.68 -7.86 -10.04
N ILE A 257 -20.00 -8.09 -8.76
CA ILE A 257 -20.99 -7.31 -8.01
C ILE A 257 -20.56 -5.83 -7.93
N ILE A 258 -19.31 -5.55 -7.54
CA ILE A 258 -18.82 -4.17 -7.42
C ILE A 258 -18.85 -3.45 -8.77
N LEU A 259 -18.55 -4.13 -9.87
CA LEU A 259 -18.57 -3.56 -11.20
C LEU A 259 -19.98 -3.17 -11.69
N THR A 260 -21.06 -3.66 -11.06
CA THR A 260 -22.42 -3.19 -11.33
C THR A 260 -22.71 -1.81 -10.75
N ALA A 261 -21.93 -1.37 -9.77
CA ALA A 261 -22.15 -0.09 -9.11
C ALA A 261 -21.63 1.07 -9.98
N PRO A 262 -22.38 2.19 -10.06
CA PRO A 262 -21.94 3.37 -10.79
C PRO A 262 -20.56 3.88 -10.30
N GLY A 263 -19.65 4.17 -11.25
CA GLY A 263 -18.32 4.68 -10.95
C GLY A 263 -17.21 3.61 -11.01
N PHE A 264 -17.51 2.33 -10.88
CA PHE A 264 -16.54 1.25 -11.03
C PHE A 264 -16.48 0.77 -12.47
N LYS A 265 -15.46 1.21 -13.22
CA LYS A 265 -15.34 0.98 -14.67
C LYS A 265 -14.36 -0.12 -15.06
N ASN A 266 -13.53 -0.59 -14.14
CA ASN A 266 -12.52 -1.60 -14.44
C ASN A 266 -12.25 -2.51 -13.23
N THR A 267 -11.75 -3.70 -13.52
CA THR A 267 -11.47 -4.74 -12.54
C THR A 267 -10.57 -4.25 -11.39
N PHE A 268 -9.53 -3.46 -11.68
CA PHE A 268 -8.63 -2.97 -10.63
C PHE A 268 -9.32 -1.99 -9.66
N SER A 269 -10.34 -1.26 -10.10
CA SER A 269 -11.12 -0.41 -9.19
C SER A 269 -11.94 -1.26 -8.20
N ALA A 270 -12.51 -2.38 -8.65
CA ALA A 270 -13.21 -3.32 -7.78
C ALA A 270 -12.24 -4.05 -6.84
N ILE A 271 -11.10 -4.53 -7.36
CA ILE A 271 -10.04 -5.15 -6.54
C ILE A 271 -9.52 -4.18 -5.48
N SER A 272 -9.41 -2.89 -5.80
CA SER A 272 -8.98 -1.87 -4.82
C SER A 272 -9.92 -1.81 -3.62
N VAL A 273 -11.25 -1.87 -3.85
CA VAL A 273 -12.23 -1.93 -2.76
C VAL A 273 -12.06 -3.19 -1.92
N ILE A 274 -12.01 -4.36 -2.57
CA ILE A 274 -11.84 -5.64 -1.87
C ILE A 274 -10.55 -5.65 -1.06
N SER A 275 -9.47 -5.09 -1.61
CA SER A 275 -8.18 -5.06 -0.92
C SER A 275 -8.16 -4.20 0.35
N GLU A 276 -9.04 -3.19 0.46
CA GLU A 276 -9.14 -2.33 1.65
C GLU A 276 -10.11 -2.90 2.71
N ILE A 277 -11.26 -3.43 2.29
CA ILE A 277 -12.33 -3.81 3.22
C ILE A 277 -12.56 -5.33 3.33
N GLY A 278 -11.95 -6.13 2.47
CA GLY A 278 -12.26 -7.55 2.35
C GLY A 278 -13.63 -7.81 1.72
N THR A 279 -14.15 -9.03 1.90
CA THR A 279 -15.43 -9.47 1.37
C THR A 279 -16.47 -9.78 2.47
N ASN A 280 -16.04 -9.85 3.73
CA ASN A 280 -16.94 -10.09 4.85
C ASN A 280 -17.60 -8.78 5.32
N MET A 281 -18.81 -8.52 4.84
CA MET A 281 -19.57 -7.31 5.20
C MET A 281 -20.16 -7.37 6.63
N GLU A 282 -20.23 -8.52 7.26
CA GLU A 282 -20.67 -8.63 8.67
C GLU A 282 -19.69 -7.94 9.64
N ALA A 283 -18.43 -7.75 9.22
CA ALA A 283 -17.44 -6.98 9.97
C ALA A 283 -17.82 -5.49 10.13
N PHE A 284 -18.76 -4.99 9.32
CA PHE A 284 -19.19 -3.59 9.30
C PHE A 284 -20.68 -3.47 9.64
N PRO A 285 -21.04 -3.10 10.89
CA PRO A 285 -22.44 -3.01 11.34
C PRO A 285 -23.32 -2.04 10.53
N SER A 286 -22.72 -1.08 9.84
CA SER A 286 -23.43 -0.14 8.96
C SER A 286 -22.50 0.49 7.92
N ALA A 287 -23.09 1.11 6.89
CA ALA A 287 -22.32 1.88 5.89
C ALA A 287 -21.48 2.99 6.53
N LYS A 288 -21.91 3.61 7.63
CA LYS A 288 -21.13 4.61 8.37
C LYS A 288 -19.85 4.01 8.97
N HIS A 289 -19.91 2.79 9.50
CA HIS A 289 -18.72 2.09 10.02
C HIS A 289 -17.76 1.68 8.92
N LEU A 290 -18.27 1.36 7.73
CA LEU A 290 -17.45 1.07 6.56
C LEU A 290 -16.67 2.32 6.07
N CYS A 291 -17.27 3.49 6.18
CA CYS A 291 -16.70 4.75 5.68
C CYS A 291 -15.88 5.52 6.74
N SER A 292 -15.80 5.06 7.96
CA SER A 292 -15.06 5.71 9.05
C SER A 292 -13.65 5.15 9.20
#